data_65851dacfe6652107be498dd21d3860d
#
_entry.id   65851dacfe6652107be498dd21d3860d
#
_cell.length_a   1.000
_cell.length_b   1.000
_cell.length_c   1.000
_cell.angle_alpha   90.00
_cell.angle_beta   90.00
_cell.angle_gamma   90.00
#
_symmetry.space_group_name_H-M   'P 1'
#
loop_
_entity.id
_entity.type
_entity.pdbx_description
1 polymer ?
#
loop_
_entity_poly.entity_id
_entity_poly.type
_entity_poly.pdbx_seq_one_letter_code
_entity_poly.pdbx_strand_id
1 'polypeptide(L)'
;MLEVINDFLSGKVLIVLMVGLGGYFTIRSRFVQFRYFLHMFSVFKDSLRSSAGELSSFQALMLSLAGRVGAGNIAGVGIAVTLGGPGAVFWMWVTALVGMSSSLIECSLGQLYKRRDSEGQLRGGPSFYMKYGLGKVWMGKLMAVLLLI
;
A
#
# COMPACT_ATOMS: atom_id res chain seq x y z
N MET A 1 -18.68 -24.85 -4.33
CA MET A 1 -17.78 -24.56 -5.46
C MET A 1 -17.14 -23.16 -5.34
N LEU A 2 -17.92 -22.09 -5.12
CA LEU A 2 -17.40 -20.72 -4.95
C LEU A 2 -16.47 -20.61 -3.71
N GLU A 3 -16.78 -21.25 -2.60
CA GLU A 3 -15.94 -21.23 -1.40
C GLU A 3 -14.58 -21.88 -1.64
N VAL A 4 -14.53 -23.01 -2.33
CA VAL A 4 -13.26 -23.69 -2.67
C VAL A 4 -12.38 -22.83 -3.58
N ILE A 5 -13.00 -22.14 -4.54
CA ILE A 5 -12.28 -21.21 -5.43
C ILE A 5 -11.77 -20.01 -4.62
N ASN A 6 -12.60 -19.48 -3.74
CA ASN A 6 -12.22 -18.35 -2.87
C ASN A 6 -11.07 -18.73 -1.94
N ASP A 7 -11.14 -19.86 -1.28
CA ASP A 7 -10.07 -20.35 -0.38
C ASP A 7 -8.76 -20.63 -1.11
N PHE A 8 -8.83 -21.16 -2.32
CA PHE A 8 -7.65 -21.39 -3.14
C PHE A 8 -7.02 -20.06 -3.60
N LEU A 9 -7.84 -19.13 -4.09
CA LEU A 9 -7.37 -17.83 -4.56
C LEU A 9 -6.84 -16.97 -3.41
N SER A 10 -7.61 -16.83 -2.34
CA SER A 10 -7.26 -15.97 -1.20
C SER A 10 -6.20 -16.59 -0.30
N GLY A 11 -6.25 -17.92 -0.08
CA GLY A 11 -5.34 -18.61 0.82
C GLY A 11 -3.97 -18.90 0.21
N LYS A 12 -3.92 -19.37 -1.03
CA LYS A 12 -2.65 -19.82 -1.64
C LYS A 12 -2.11 -18.83 -2.67
N VAL A 13 -2.91 -18.45 -3.65
CA VAL A 13 -2.45 -17.62 -4.76
C VAL A 13 -2.10 -16.21 -4.30
N LEU A 14 -2.96 -15.60 -3.49
CA LEU A 14 -2.74 -14.24 -2.98
C LEU A 14 -1.48 -14.17 -2.10
N ILE A 15 -1.28 -15.13 -1.19
CA ILE A 15 -0.11 -15.16 -0.30
C ILE A 15 1.18 -15.30 -1.12
N VAL A 16 1.22 -16.25 -2.06
CA VAL A 16 2.40 -16.46 -2.92
C VAL A 16 2.70 -15.22 -3.76
N LEU A 17 1.67 -14.59 -4.32
CA LEU A 17 1.84 -13.35 -5.08
C LEU A 17 2.34 -12.20 -4.20
N MET A 18 1.74 -11.99 -3.04
CA MET A 18 2.16 -10.91 -2.13
C MET A 18 3.58 -11.09 -1.64
N VAL A 19 3.94 -12.28 -1.17
CA VAL A 19 5.29 -12.57 -0.68
C VAL A 19 6.29 -12.55 -1.84
N GLY A 20 5.94 -13.12 -2.98
CA GLY A 20 6.80 -13.16 -4.17
C GLY A 20 7.07 -11.77 -4.75
N LEU A 21 6.03 -10.97 -4.98
CA LEU A 21 6.17 -9.61 -5.49
C LEU A 21 6.85 -8.69 -4.49
N GLY A 22 6.47 -8.77 -3.22
CA GLY A 22 7.10 -7.97 -2.17
C GLY A 22 8.57 -8.33 -1.97
N GLY A 23 8.93 -9.62 -2.02
CA GLY A 23 10.31 -10.09 -2.00
C GLY A 23 11.09 -9.60 -3.22
N TYR A 24 10.53 -9.74 -4.43
CA TYR A 24 11.11 -9.22 -5.66
C TYR A 24 11.39 -7.71 -5.57
N PHE A 25 10.41 -6.94 -5.14
CA PHE A 25 10.56 -5.49 -4.98
C PHE A 25 11.54 -5.11 -3.88
N THR A 26 11.61 -5.86 -2.78
CA THR A 26 12.59 -5.65 -1.72
C THR A 26 14.01 -5.79 -2.24
N ILE A 27 14.28 -6.85 -3.00
CA ILE A 27 15.60 -7.09 -3.61
C ILE A 27 15.89 -6.04 -4.67
N ARG A 28 14.94 -5.75 -5.55
CA ARG A 28 15.11 -4.79 -6.67
C ARG A 28 15.30 -3.35 -6.19
N SER A 29 14.67 -2.97 -5.09
CA SER A 29 14.85 -1.66 -4.45
C SER A 29 16.06 -1.58 -3.49
N ARG A 30 16.88 -2.65 -3.45
CA ARG A 30 18.07 -2.73 -2.56
C ARG A 30 17.72 -2.47 -1.10
N PHE A 31 16.70 -3.14 -0.61
CA PHE A 31 16.26 -3.05 0.79
C PHE A 31 15.98 -1.60 1.22
N VAL A 32 15.24 -0.87 0.41
CA VAL A 32 14.92 0.55 0.62
C VAL A 32 14.31 0.84 1.99
N GLN A 33 13.52 -0.07 2.55
CA GLN A 33 12.89 0.03 3.86
C GLN A 33 13.91 0.16 4.99
N PHE A 34 15.07 -0.49 4.89
CA PHE A 34 16.14 -0.39 5.89
C PHE A 34 17.05 0.82 5.62
N ARG A 35 17.34 1.08 4.35
CA ARG A 35 18.26 2.14 3.94
C ARG A 35 17.73 3.54 4.28
N TYR A 36 16.43 3.77 4.12
CA TYR A 36 15.82 5.07 4.37
C TYR A 36 15.06 5.15 5.70
N PHE A 37 15.18 4.13 6.55
CA PHE A 37 14.50 4.11 7.84
C PHE A 37 14.81 5.33 8.70
N LEU A 38 16.09 5.67 8.87
CA LEU A 38 16.50 6.84 9.63
C LEU A 38 16.12 8.17 8.94
N HIS A 39 16.17 8.20 7.61
CA HIS A 39 15.77 9.38 6.85
C HIS A 39 14.27 9.67 6.99
N MET A 40 13.45 8.64 7.18
CA MET A 40 12.01 8.80 7.41
C MET A 40 11.74 9.62 8.68
N PHE A 41 12.51 9.43 9.75
CA PHE A 41 12.38 10.24 10.98
C PHE A 41 12.78 11.70 10.77
N SER A 42 13.80 11.96 9.95
CA SER A 42 14.20 13.33 9.60
C SER A 42 13.09 14.05 8.82
N VAL A 43 12.55 13.40 7.77
CA VAL A 43 11.44 13.95 6.98
C VAL A 43 10.19 14.17 7.83
N PHE A 44 9.91 13.26 8.76
CA PHE A 44 8.80 13.41 9.70
C PHE A 44 8.95 14.63 10.60
N LYS A 45 10.15 14.85 11.16
CA LYS A 45 10.46 16.01 12.01
C LYS A 45 10.34 17.33 11.24
N ASP A 46 10.85 17.37 10.02
CA ASP A 46 10.79 18.57 9.17
C ASP A 46 9.34 18.88 8.74
N SER A 47 8.54 17.86 8.53
CA SER A 47 7.12 17.96 8.19
C SER A 47 6.25 18.57 9.30
N LEU A 48 6.63 18.39 10.56
CA LEU A 48 5.94 19.03 11.69
C LEU A 48 6.15 20.55 11.73
N ARG A 49 7.20 21.06 11.08
CA ARG A 49 7.55 22.47 11.05
C ARG A 49 7.01 23.23 9.84
N SER A 50 6.59 22.53 8.81
CA SER A 50 6.09 23.16 7.56
C SER A 50 4.61 23.48 7.65
N SER A 51 4.26 24.75 7.73
CA SER A 51 2.90 25.27 7.88
C SER A 51 2.54 26.25 6.74
N ALA A 52 2.72 25.89 5.48
CA ALA A 52 2.35 26.77 4.39
C ALA A 52 1.51 26.08 3.31
N GLY A 53 0.20 26.28 3.37
CA GLY A 53 -0.71 26.35 2.22
C GLY A 53 -1.18 25.06 1.56
N GLU A 54 -0.48 23.95 1.65
CA GLU A 54 -0.89 22.63 1.15
C GLU A 54 -0.78 21.59 2.27
N LEU A 55 -1.45 20.45 2.12
CA LEU A 55 -1.41 19.35 3.08
C LEU A 55 0.04 19.05 3.47
N SER A 56 0.40 19.24 4.74
CA SER A 56 1.74 18.90 5.23
C SER A 56 1.95 17.39 5.11
N SER A 57 3.23 16.96 4.98
CA SER A 57 3.54 15.52 4.93
C SER A 57 3.04 14.77 6.17
N PHE A 58 2.95 15.45 7.31
CA PHE A 58 2.35 14.90 8.53
C PHE A 58 0.84 14.66 8.39
N GLN A 59 0.09 15.63 7.84
CA GLN A 59 -1.34 15.47 7.59
C GLN A 59 -1.61 14.37 6.57
N ALA A 60 -0.80 14.28 5.51
CA ALA A 60 -0.89 13.22 4.52
C ALA A 60 -0.61 11.84 5.14
N LEU A 61 0.37 11.74 6.05
CA LEU A 61 0.67 10.51 6.79
C LEU A 61 -0.51 10.12 7.70
N MET A 62 -1.04 11.06 8.48
CA MET A 62 -2.18 10.81 9.38
C MET A 62 -3.42 10.38 8.60
N LEU A 63 -3.72 11.02 7.48
CA LEU A 63 -4.83 10.65 6.60
C LEU A 63 -4.64 9.24 6.02
N SER A 64 -3.42 8.91 5.60
CA SER A 64 -3.08 7.57 5.08
C SER A 64 -3.20 6.50 6.17
N LEU A 65 -2.77 6.77 7.39
CA LEU A 65 -2.93 5.86 8.54
C LEU A 65 -4.41 5.68 8.90
N ALA A 66 -5.16 6.76 8.99
CA ALA A 66 -6.59 6.72 9.31
C ALA A 66 -7.38 5.87 8.29
N GLY A 67 -7.04 5.95 7.00
CA GLY A 67 -7.67 5.15 5.95
C GLY A 67 -7.28 3.66 5.96
N ARG A 68 -6.16 3.31 6.60
CA ARG A 68 -5.67 1.92 6.66
C ARG A 68 -5.96 1.20 7.96
N VAL A 69 -6.13 1.94 9.06
CA VAL A 69 -6.45 1.37 10.37
C VAL A 69 -7.97 1.31 10.54
N GLY A 70 -8.55 0.17 10.21
CA GLY A 70 -9.97 -0.11 10.38
C GLY A 70 -10.24 -1.12 11.48
N ALA A 71 -11.47 -1.17 11.97
CA ALA A 71 -11.91 -2.15 12.96
C ALA A 71 -11.64 -3.60 12.52
N GLY A 72 -11.76 -3.89 11.21
CA GLY A 72 -11.46 -5.19 10.64
C GLY A 72 -10.00 -5.62 10.78
N ASN A 73 -9.06 -4.67 10.68
CA ASN A 73 -7.63 -4.97 10.88
C ASN A 73 -7.34 -5.33 12.34
N ILE A 74 -7.95 -4.63 13.28
CA ILE A 74 -7.78 -4.90 14.72
C ILE A 74 -8.38 -6.27 15.08
N ALA A 75 -9.60 -6.54 14.64
CA ALA A 75 -10.26 -7.83 14.84
C ALA A 75 -9.50 -8.98 14.15
N GLY A 76 -9.02 -8.76 12.91
CA GLY A 76 -8.25 -9.74 12.16
C GLY A 76 -6.93 -10.13 12.84
N VAL A 77 -6.21 -9.16 13.41
CA VAL A 77 -5.01 -9.44 14.22
C VAL A 77 -5.37 -10.24 15.47
N GLY A 78 -6.45 -9.87 16.18
CA GLY A 78 -6.93 -10.62 17.33
C GLY A 78 -7.23 -12.09 17.00
N ILE A 79 -7.98 -12.34 15.93
CA ILE A 79 -8.31 -13.69 15.44
C ILE A 79 -7.03 -14.46 15.04
N ALA A 80 -6.13 -13.82 14.31
CA ALA A 80 -4.90 -14.46 13.88
C ALA A 80 -3.99 -14.87 15.06
N VAL A 81 -3.92 -14.05 16.11
CA VAL A 81 -3.14 -14.37 17.31
C VAL A 81 -3.82 -15.48 18.13
N THR A 82 -5.15 -15.47 18.24
CA THR A 82 -5.88 -16.52 18.98
C THR A 82 -5.79 -17.87 18.30
N LEU A 83 -5.84 -17.93 16.97
CA LEU A 83 -5.76 -19.18 16.20
C LEU A 83 -4.32 -19.65 15.95
N GLY A 84 -3.41 -18.73 15.66
CA GLY A 84 -2.04 -19.03 15.25
C GLY A 84 -1.00 -18.91 16.36
N GLY A 85 -1.40 -18.45 17.55
CA GLY A 85 -0.50 -18.26 18.68
C GLY A 85 0.62 -17.23 18.42
N PRO A 86 1.72 -17.27 19.20
CA PRO A 86 2.83 -16.32 19.06
C PRO A 86 3.50 -16.33 17.68
N GLY A 87 3.48 -17.46 16.99
CA GLY A 87 4.01 -17.59 15.63
C GLY A 87 3.31 -16.72 14.60
N ALA A 88 2.02 -16.44 14.79
CA ALA A 88 1.28 -15.55 13.90
C ALA A 88 1.87 -14.12 13.91
N VAL A 89 2.26 -13.60 15.06
CA VAL A 89 2.86 -12.27 15.20
C VAL A 89 4.17 -12.19 14.43
N PHE A 90 5.01 -13.21 14.53
CA PHE A 90 6.26 -13.29 13.78
C PHE A 90 6.01 -13.21 12.27
N TRP A 91 5.08 -14.02 11.76
CA TRP A 91 4.75 -14.01 10.34
C TRP A 91 4.09 -12.70 9.87
N MET A 92 3.30 -12.04 10.73
CA MET A 92 2.78 -10.70 10.44
C MET A 92 3.91 -9.68 10.28
N TRP A 93 4.95 -9.72 11.10
CA TRP A 93 6.11 -8.83 10.95
C TRP A 93 6.87 -9.10 9.66
N VAL A 94 7.10 -10.38 9.33
CA VAL A 94 7.78 -10.75 8.08
C VAL A 94 6.99 -10.25 6.86
N THR A 95 5.68 -10.49 6.83
CA THR A 95 4.83 -10.03 5.72
C THR A 95 4.73 -8.50 5.66
N ALA A 96 4.72 -7.81 6.80
CA ALA A 96 4.73 -6.35 6.85
C ALA A 96 6.04 -5.79 6.25
N LEU A 97 7.20 -6.34 6.64
CA LEU A 97 8.49 -5.92 6.08
C LEU A 97 8.56 -6.11 4.56
N VAL A 98 8.08 -7.25 4.07
CA VAL A 98 8.01 -7.54 2.64
C VAL A 98 7.02 -6.62 1.93
N GLY A 99 5.86 -6.36 2.55
CA GLY A 99 4.81 -5.49 2.02
C GLY A 99 5.19 -4.01 1.95
N MET A 100 6.10 -3.54 2.80
CA MET A 100 6.58 -2.15 2.77
C MET A 100 7.15 -1.75 1.42
N SER A 101 7.90 -2.61 0.75
CA SER A 101 8.50 -2.33 -0.56
C SER A 101 7.46 -2.20 -1.66
N SER A 102 6.43 -3.04 -1.64
CA SER A 102 5.30 -2.96 -2.58
C SER A 102 4.52 -1.67 -2.40
N SER A 103 4.23 -1.30 -1.15
CA SER A 103 3.53 -0.05 -0.82
C SER A 103 4.32 1.19 -1.24
N LEU A 104 5.65 1.17 -1.08
CA LEU A 104 6.51 2.27 -1.53
C LEU A 104 6.43 2.46 -3.05
N ILE A 105 6.48 1.37 -3.81
CA ILE A 105 6.39 1.44 -5.28
C ILE A 105 5.01 1.92 -5.70
N GLU A 106 3.95 1.43 -5.08
CA GLU A 106 2.58 1.86 -5.35
C GLU A 106 2.41 3.37 -5.10
N CYS A 107 2.86 3.86 -3.95
CA CYS A 107 2.81 5.28 -3.62
C CYS A 107 3.66 6.12 -4.59
N SER A 108 4.83 5.64 -4.98
CA SER A 108 5.71 6.32 -5.93
C SER A 108 5.08 6.42 -7.32
N LEU A 109 4.47 5.33 -7.80
CA LEU A 109 3.73 5.32 -9.06
C LEU A 109 2.50 6.24 -9.00
N GLY A 110 1.78 6.24 -7.89
CA GLY A 110 0.64 7.12 -7.65
C GLY A 110 1.03 8.61 -7.74
N GLN A 111 2.21 8.98 -7.25
CA GLN A 111 2.73 10.35 -7.35
C GLN A 111 3.28 10.66 -8.75
N LEU A 112 4.00 9.74 -9.37
CA LEU A 112 4.60 9.93 -10.69
C LEU A 112 3.56 10.18 -11.79
N TYR A 113 2.44 9.45 -11.74
CA TYR A 113 1.36 9.55 -12.72
C TYR A 113 0.21 10.45 -12.27
N LYS A 114 0.43 11.26 -11.24
CA LYS A 114 -0.52 12.26 -10.77
C LYS A 114 -0.74 13.34 -11.81
N ARG A 115 -1.99 13.68 -12.10
CA ARG A 115 -2.36 14.73 -13.07
C ARG A 115 -3.37 15.69 -12.48
N ARG A 116 -3.37 16.92 -12.99
CA ARG A 116 -4.39 17.91 -12.68
C ARG A 116 -5.63 17.64 -13.53
N ASP A 117 -6.77 17.64 -12.89
CA ASP A 117 -8.07 17.57 -13.55
C ASP A 117 -8.49 18.94 -14.09
N SER A 118 -9.59 19.00 -14.85
CA SER A 118 -10.20 20.23 -15.38
C SER A 118 -10.50 21.28 -14.31
N GLU A 119 -10.71 20.86 -13.08
CA GLU A 119 -10.93 21.70 -11.91
C GLU A 119 -9.64 22.14 -11.18
N GLY A 120 -8.47 21.82 -11.75
CA GLY A 120 -7.17 22.11 -11.15
C GLY A 120 -6.76 21.19 -9.99
N GLN A 121 -7.60 20.26 -9.60
CA GLN A 121 -7.30 19.31 -8.51
C GLN A 121 -6.32 18.23 -8.97
N LEU A 122 -5.41 17.86 -8.08
CA LEU A 122 -4.45 16.78 -8.33
C LEU A 122 -5.11 15.42 -8.08
N ARG A 123 -5.23 14.62 -9.12
CA ARG A 123 -5.73 13.24 -9.05
C ARG A 123 -4.65 12.24 -9.44
N GLY A 124 -4.58 11.14 -8.73
CA GLY A 124 -3.63 10.05 -8.95
C GLY A 124 -4.19 8.72 -8.46
N GLY A 125 -3.33 7.72 -8.39
CA GLY A 125 -3.67 6.38 -7.88
C GLY A 125 -3.62 5.27 -8.92
N PRO A 126 -4.10 4.05 -8.58
CA PRO A 126 -3.93 2.86 -9.41
C PRO A 126 -4.52 2.99 -10.82
N SER A 127 -5.70 3.58 -10.95
CA SER A 127 -6.34 3.80 -12.25
C SER A 127 -5.52 4.71 -13.17
N PHE A 128 -4.81 5.71 -12.61
CA PHE A 128 -4.01 6.64 -13.39
C PHE A 128 -2.71 6.02 -13.89
N TYR A 129 -1.95 5.31 -13.05
CA TYR A 129 -0.72 4.69 -13.55
C TYR A 129 -0.99 3.50 -14.47
N MET A 130 -2.13 2.79 -14.33
CA MET A 130 -2.54 1.80 -15.32
C MET A 130 -2.93 2.43 -16.66
N LYS A 131 -3.64 3.55 -16.64
CA LYS A 131 -4.04 4.26 -17.85
C LYS A 131 -2.85 4.90 -18.57
N TYR A 132 -2.01 5.62 -17.84
CA TYR A 132 -0.94 6.43 -18.42
C TYR A 132 0.43 5.77 -18.43
N GLY A 133 0.70 4.85 -17.50
CA GLY A 133 1.95 4.10 -17.43
C GLY A 133 1.97 2.89 -18.35
N LEU A 134 0.89 2.10 -18.35
CA LEU A 134 0.73 0.93 -19.23
C LEU A 134 0.09 1.27 -20.57
N GLY A 135 -0.44 2.48 -20.75
CA GLY A 135 -1.15 2.89 -21.97
C GLY A 135 -2.49 2.18 -22.21
N LYS A 136 -2.98 1.39 -21.25
CA LYS A 136 -4.21 0.60 -21.38
C LYS A 136 -5.37 1.26 -20.65
N VAL A 137 -6.16 2.04 -21.38
CA VAL A 137 -7.29 2.80 -20.83
C VAL A 137 -8.35 1.89 -20.18
N TRP A 138 -8.61 0.70 -20.75
CA TRP A 138 -9.59 -0.22 -20.21
C TRP A 138 -9.22 -0.76 -18.83
N MET A 139 -7.92 -1.04 -18.57
CA MET A 139 -7.43 -1.49 -17.27
C MET A 139 -7.59 -0.40 -16.19
N GLY A 140 -7.35 0.87 -16.56
CA GLY A 140 -7.57 2.00 -15.65
C GLY A 140 -9.05 2.15 -15.27
N LYS A 141 -9.97 1.97 -16.24
CA LYS A 141 -11.42 1.98 -15.99
C LYS A 141 -11.86 0.81 -15.11
N LEU A 142 -11.41 -0.40 -15.44
CA LEU A 142 -11.71 -1.61 -14.66
C LEU A 142 -11.23 -1.46 -13.22
N MET A 143 -10.02 -0.96 -13.01
CA MET A 143 -9.49 -0.71 -11.66
C MET A 143 -10.28 0.36 -10.90
N ALA A 144 -10.75 1.41 -11.58
CA ALA A 144 -11.59 2.42 -10.96
C ALA A 144 -12.95 1.85 -10.50
N VAL A 145 -13.55 0.96 -11.29
CA VAL A 145 -14.80 0.28 -10.92
C VAL A 145 -14.58 -0.68 -9.75
N LEU A 146 -13.50 -1.46 -9.76
CA LEU A 146 -13.17 -2.40 -8.67
C LEU A 146 -12.87 -1.70 -7.33
N LEU A 147 -12.43 -0.44 -7.36
CA LEU A 147 -12.20 0.35 -6.15
C LEU A 147 -13.48 0.97 -5.58
N LEU A 148 -14.59 0.96 -6.34
CA LEU A 148 -15.88 1.49 -5.91
C LEU A 148 -16.79 0.42 -5.29
N ILE A 149 -16.51 -0.86 -5.51
CA ILE A 149 -17.23 -2.02 -4.98
C ILE A 149 -16.60 -2.48 -3.67
#